data_2ab850fde842157b0ed3b6751ee8cca4
#
_entry.id   2ab850fde842157b0ed3b6751ee8cca4
#
_cell.length_a   1.000
_cell.length_b   1.000
_cell.length_c   1.000
_cell.angle_alpha   90.00
_cell.angle_beta   90.00
_cell.angle_gamma   90.00
#
_symmetry.space_group_name_H-M   'P 1'
#
loop_
_entity.id
_entity.type
_entity.pdbx_description
1 polymer ?
#
loop_
_entity_poly.entity_id
_entity_poly.type
_entity_poly.pdbx_seq_one_letter_code
_entity_poly.pdbx_strand_id
1 'polypeptide(L)'
;MAIPATTAAQHAAHPENDDRRGSERQGKRQQAQQKAPRLDTLTGMRFLAALAVVFCHVGAQFTTASSLTVLAGYGYVGVSFFFMLSGFVLTWSSNRSGPSRFLWMRFARVWPLQFLLTLVAFTVLAAQEQLPGPLGHVAEVLLLQAWSPKQGVYFGGNGVSWSLSCEMFFYLLFPLAARVVRRLRARGLAVTTASTLAVLLGAPMVAAAMHVSGATSYWLFFVFPPYRFGEFLLGMVLARAVHLGLRLARPGLVAGVAATGLVLLLWRLTSFTVGTGVQVQRPFVALLAIPLFALLLLAGATSDTDGQRTVLNWWLPLRLGEWSFALYLVHKPLFLLTLSWGWWANSGGVDGAAALVGYLVIAVGLAAALHHTAERPIERYLRRWPVGLAARATPPPG
;
A
#
# COMPACT_ATOMS: atom_id res chain seq x y z
N MET A 1 66.96 53.94 -27.84
CA MET A 1 66.71 52.50 -27.74
C MET A 1 65.57 52.33 -26.73
N ALA A 2 64.35 52.19 -27.21
CA ALA A 2 63.13 52.25 -26.40
C ALA A 2 62.61 50.82 -26.15
N ILE A 3 62.26 50.51 -24.90
CA ILE A 3 61.66 49.26 -24.49
C ILE A 3 60.13 49.51 -24.32
N PRO A 4 59.25 48.72 -24.93
CA PRO A 4 57.80 48.93 -24.81
C PRO A 4 57.29 48.37 -23.55
N ALA A 5 56.30 49.06 -22.92
CA ALA A 5 55.55 48.69 -21.73
C ALA A 5 54.51 47.62 -22.05
N THR A 6 54.48 46.58 -21.22
CA THR A 6 53.51 45.48 -21.29
C THR A 6 52.22 45.93 -20.59
N THR A 7 51.09 45.95 -21.32
CA THR A 7 49.72 46.24 -20.82
C THR A 7 49.16 45.02 -20.12
N ALA A 8 48.94 45.07 -18.81
CA ALA A 8 48.24 44.11 -18.07
C ALA A 8 46.71 44.31 -18.28
N ALA A 9 46.06 43.38 -18.97
CA ALA A 9 44.60 43.33 -19.09
C ALA A 9 44.00 42.85 -17.77
N GLN A 10 43.35 43.74 -17.04
CA GLN A 10 42.54 43.44 -15.89
C GLN A 10 41.24 42.71 -16.34
N HIS A 11 41.12 41.45 -16.01
CA HIS A 11 39.86 40.72 -16.11
C HIS A 11 38.91 41.25 -15.01
N ALA A 12 38.05 42.18 -15.37
CA ALA A 12 36.92 42.58 -14.53
C ALA A 12 35.90 41.43 -14.51
N ALA A 13 35.86 40.71 -13.41
CA ALA A 13 34.82 39.74 -13.15
C ALA A 13 33.45 40.48 -13.02
N HIS A 14 32.50 40.17 -13.87
CA HIS A 14 31.16 40.76 -13.87
C HIS A 14 30.41 40.34 -12.59
N PRO A 15 29.99 41.25 -11.71
CA PRO A 15 29.28 40.95 -10.45
C PRO A 15 27.88 40.35 -10.66
N GLU A 16 27.26 40.55 -11.83
CA GLU A 16 25.93 39.98 -12.17
C GLU A 16 25.87 38.44 -12.19
N ASN A 17 26.98 37.74 -12.36
CA ASN A 17 27.00 36.28 -12.44
C ASN A 17 26.98 35.60 -11.07
N ASP A 18 27.48 36.28 -10.03
CA ASP A 18 27.47 35.74 -8.66
C ASP A 18 26.10 35.91 -7.98
N ASP A 19 25.37 36.98 -8.25
CA ASP A 19 24.01 37.19 -7.75
C ASP A 19 23.00 36.19 -8.36
N ARG A 20 23.14 35.86 -9.63
CA ARG A 20 22.30 34.83 -10.28
C ARG A 20 22.57 33.45 -9.73
N ARG A 21 23.82 33.09 -9.47
CA ARG A 21 24.18 31.82 -8.83
C ARG A 21 23.73 31.73 -7.37
N GLY A 22 23.74 32.86 -6.64
CA GLY A 22 23.25 33.00 -5.29
C GLY A 22 21.72 32.78 -5.21
N SER A 23 20.99 33.44 -6.11
CA SER A 23 19.52 33.32 -6.18
C SER A 23 19.07 31.94 -6.68
N GLU A 24 19.77 31.31 -7.63
CA GLU A 24 19.49 29.92 -8.03
C GLU A 24 19.79 28.90 -6.92
N ARG A 25 20.85 29.10 -6.14
CA ARG A 25 21.17 28.24 -4.98
C ARG A 25 20.16 28.42 -3.86
N GLN A 26 19.70 29.64 -3.60
CA GLN A 26 18.62 29.92 -2.63
C GLN A 26 17.29 29.35 -3.11
N GLY A 27 16.94 29.49 -4.39
CA GLY A 27 15.76 28.90 -4.98
C GLY A 27 15.76 27.35 -4.91
N LYS A 28 16.90 26.72 -5.21
CA LYS A 28 17.09 25.26 -5.07
C LYS A 28 17.05 24.80 -3.61
N ARG A 29 17.57 25.59 -2.66
CA ARG A 29 17.47 25.31 -1.21
C ARG A 29 16.04 25.47 -0.70
N GLN A 30 15.30 26.48 -1.13
CA GLN A 30 13.89 26.68 -0.80
C GLN A 30 12.98 25.60 -1.42
N GLN A 31 13.26 25.16 -2.66
CA GLN A 31 12.59 24.02 -3.28
C GLN A 31 12.92 22.69 -2.61
N ALA A 32 14.14 22.49 -2.12
CA ALA A 32 14.53 21.31 -1.34
C ALA A 32 13.85 21.30 0.05
N GLN A 33 13.66 22.45 0.67
CA GLN A 33 12.92 22.60 1.95
C GLN A 33 11.40 22.39 1.81
N GLN A 34 10.83 22.50 0.59
CA GLN A 34 9.40 22.28 0.33
C GLN A 34 9.02 20.81 0.07
N LYS A 35 10.00 19.91 -0.03
CA LYS A 35 9.71 18.48 -0.24
C LYS A 35 9.41 17.83 1.11
N ALA A 36 8.18 17.30 1.25
CA ALA A 36 7.79 16.58 2.46
C ALA A 36 8.84 15.50 2.81
N PRO A 37 9.18 15.32 4.10
CA PRO A 37 10.12 14.29 4.54
C PRO A 37 9.72 12.91 4.02
N ARG A 38 10.71 12.07 3.71
CA ARG A 38 10.46 10.69 3.34
C ARG A 38 9.95 9.92 4.56
N LEU A 39 9.01 9.02 4.34
CA LEU A 39 8.42 8.17 5.38
C LEU A 39 9.01 6.76 5.30
N ASP A 40 10.28 6.65 5.66
CA ASP A 40 11.07 5.43 5.51
C ASP A 40 10.62 4.33 6.50
N THR A 41 10.24 4.70 7.72
CA THR A 41 9.64 3.77 8.71
C THR A 41 8.33 3.16 8.18
N LEU A 42 7.47 3.99 7.56
CA LEU A 42 6.24 3.48 6.96
C LEU A 42 6.52 2.57 5.76
N THR A 43 7.62 2.81 5.03
CA THR A 43 8.05 1.91 3.95
C THR A 43 8.45 0.54 4.52
N GLY A 44 9.20 0.49 5.63
CA GLY A 44 9.53 -0.76 6.32
C GLY A 44 8.30 -1.52 6.84
N MET A 45 7.29 -0.80 7.37
CA MET A 45 6.02 -1.40 7.83
C MET A 45 5.26 -2.12 6.71
N ARG A 46 5.39 -1.68 5.46
CA ARG A 46 4.74 -2.34 4.31
C ARG A 46 5.16 -3.79 4.16
N PHE A 47 6.43 -4.11 4.43
CA PHE A 47 6.89 -5.48 4.36
C PHE A 47 6.19 -6.38 5.39
N LEU A 48 6.04 -5.91 6.63
CA LEU A 48 5.37 -6.68 7.68
C LEU A 48 3.90 -6.94 7.32
N ALA A 49 3.21 -5.94 6.77
CA ALA A 49 1.83 -6.11 6.30
C ALA A 49 1.73 -7.10 5.12
N ALA A 50 2.66 -7.04 4.15
CA ALA A 50 2.72 -8.01 3.05
C ALA A 50 3.00 -9.41 3.55
N LEU A 51 3.94 -9.57 4.48
CA LEU A 51 4.29 -10.84 5.09
C LEU A 51 3.09 -11.46 5.83
N ALA A 52 2.32 -10.66 6.57
CA ALA A 52 1.09 -11.13 7.22
C ALA A 52 0.09 -11.67 6.19
N VAL A 53 -0.08 -11.01 5.04
CA VAL A 53 -0.94 -11.51 3.96
C VAL A 53 -0.40 -12.79 3.34
N VAL A 54 0.91 -12.94 3.17
CA VAL A 54 1.53 -14.19 2.73
C VAL A 54 1.19 -15.31 3.70
N PHE A 55 1.39 -15.12 4.99
CA PHE A 55 1.03 -16.11 6.03
C PHE A 55 -0.45 -16.47 6.00
N CYS A 56 -1.35 -15.52 5.71
CA CYS A 56 -2.77 -15.81 5.55
C CYS A 56 -3.07 -16.86 4.47
N HIS A 57 -2.26 -16.90 3.42
CA HIS A 57 -2.46 -17.83 2.30
C HIS A 57 -1.75 -19.17 2.46
N VAL A 58 -0.59 -19.18 3.11
CA VAL A 58 0.23 -20.40 3.26
C VAL A 58 0.10 -21.06 4.62
N GLY A 59 -0.53 -20.39 5.60
CA GLY A 59 -0.55 -20.81 7.01
C GLY A 59 -1.04 -22.23 7.24
N ALA A 60 -2.08 -22.66 6.54
CA ALA A 60 -2.64 -24.00 6.66
C ALA A 60 -1.71 -25.10 6.09
N GLN A 61 -0.66 -24.74 5.36
CA GLN A 61 0.22 -25.71 4.69
C GLN A 61 1.47 -26.06 5.50
N PHE A 62 1.93 -25.16 6.38
CA PHE A 62 3.19 -25.36 7.11
C PHE A 62 3.01 -25.86 8.56
N THR A 63 1.79 -25.94 9.06
CA THR A 63 1.54 -26.37 10.44
C THR A 63 0.21 -27.10 10.56
N THR A 64 0.21 -28.14 11.37
CA THR A 64 -1.02 -28.86 11.80
C THR A 64 -1.57 -28.28 13.11
N ALA A 65 -0.85 -27.37 13.77
CA ALA A 65 -1.30 -26.71 14.99
C ALA A 65 -2.44 -25.73 14.68
N SER A 66 -3.66 -26.06 15.14
CA SER A 66 -4.87 -25.27 14.86
C SER A 66 -4.72 -23.79 15.23
N SER A 67 -4.07 -23.50 16.37
CA SER A 67 -3.83 -22.12 16.82
C SER A 67 -2.96 -21.30 15.85
N LEU A 68 -1.87 -21.88 15.32
CA LEU A 68 -1.00 -21.19 14.37
C LEU A 68 -1.67 -21.02 13.01
N THR A 69 -2.45 -22.00 12.55
CA THR A 69 -3.22 -21.89 11.31
C THR A 69 -4.26 -20.80 11.39
N VAL A 70 -5.01 -20.72 12.50
CA VAL A 70 -6.03 -19.68 12.73
C VAL A 70 -5.36 -18.30 12.85
N LEU A 71 -4.26 -18.19 13.60
CA LEU A 71 -3.50 -16.94 13.74
C LEU A 71 -2.99 -16.43 12.39
N ALA A 72 -2.37 -17.30 11.61
CA ALA A 72 -1.91 -16.98 10.26
C ALA A 72 -3.08 -16.53 9.38
N GLY A 73 -4.23 -17.19 9.50
CA GLY A 73 -5.46 -16.84 8.81
C GLY A 73 -5.92 -15.39 9.02
N TYR A 74 -5.62 -14.77 10.17
CA TYR A 74 -5.91 -13.35 10.41
C TYR A 74 -4.98 -12.38 9.68
N GLY A 75 -3.94 -12.85 9.01
CA GLY A 75 -2.99 -11.99 8.27
C GLY A 75 -3.64 -11.13 7.17
N TYR A 76 -4.88 -11.40 6.75
CA TYR A 76 -5.63 -10.55 5.82
C TYR A 76 -5.83 -9.11 6.35
N VAL A 77 -5.74 -8.87 7.66
CA VAL A 77 -5.80 -7.50 8.23
C VAL A 77 -4.70 -6.59 7.67
N GLY A 78 -3.61 -7.16 7.14
CA GLY A 78 -2.58 -6.42 6.42
C GLY A 78 -3.11 -5.63 5.23
N VAL A 79 -4.21 -6.07 4.59
CA VAL A 79 -4.86 -5.32 3.50
C VAL A 79 -5.47 -4.01 4.03
N SER A 80 -6.13 -4.04 5.20
CA SER A 80 -6.67 -2.84 5.86
C SER A 80 -5.56 -1.84 6.20
N PHE A 81 -4.41 -2.35 6.68
CA PHE A 81 -3.23 -1.52 6.89
C PHE A 81 -2.76 -0.86 5.59
N PHE A 82 -2.69 -1.61 4.47
CA PHE A 82 -2.31 -1.05 3.17
C PHE A 82 -3.28 0.03 2.69
N PHE A 83 -4.58 -0.13 2.87
CA PHE A 83 -5.55 0.89 2.48
C PHE A 83 -5.39 2.17 3.29
N MET A 84 -5.24 2.07 4.62
CA MET A 84 -4.97 3.23 5.46
C MET A 84 -3.63 3.88 5.11
N LEU A 85 -2.57 3.10 4.93
CA LEU A 85 -1.24 3.58 4.54
C LEU A 85 -1.28 4.28 3.17
N SER A 86 -2.01 3.74 2.20
CA SER A 86 -2.15 4.35 0.87
C SER A 86 -2.81 5.73 0.97
N GLY A 87 -3.91 5.85 1.71
CA GLY A 87 -4.56 7.13 1.98
C GLY A 87 -3.63 8.13 2.68
N PHE A 88 -2.87 7.66 3.67
CA PHE A 88 -1.90 8.47 4.41
C PHE A 88 -0.79 8.99 3.49
N VAL A 89 -0.08 8.10 2.79
CA VAL A 89 1.09 8.45 1.98
C VAL A 89 0.71 9.33 0.79
N LEU A 90 -0.44 9.08 0.16
CA LEU A 90 -0.92 9.92 -0.94
C LEU A 90 -1.27 11.33 -0.46
N THR A 91 -1.89 11.47 0.69
CA THR A 91 -2.21 12.78 1.26
C THR A 91 -0.95 13.50 1.71
N TRP A 92 0.00 12.78 2.31
CA TRP A 92 1.29 13.31 2.75
C TRP A 92 2.13 13.83 1.58
N SER A 93 2.22 13.06 0.50
CA SER A 93 3.06 13.37 -0.67
C SER A 93 2.32 14.12 -1.77
N SER A 94 1.07 14.57 -1.54
CA SER A 94 0.25 15.14 -2.59
C SER A 94 0.84 16.44 -3.15
N ASN A 95 1.48 16.33 -4.30
CA ASN A 95 1.99 17.43 -5.09
C ASN A 95 0.87 18.07 -5.91
N ARG A 96 1.10 19.32 -6.37
CA ARG A 96 0.20 20.11 -7.22
C ARG A 96 0.07 19.58 -8.66
N SER A 97 0.38 18.31 -8.92
CA SER A 97 0.15 17.71 -10.24
C SER A 97 -1.36 17.58 -10.49
N GLY A 98 -1.80 17.92 -11.71
CA GLY A 98 -3.21 17.80 -12.10
C GLY A 98 -3.74 16.36 -11.95
N PRO A 99 -5.08 16.20 -11.85
CA PRO A 99 -5.71 14.89 -11.61
C PRO A 99 -5.33 13.82 -12.64
N SER A 100 -5.29 14.16 -13.93
CA SER A 100 -4.92 13.22 -15.00
C SER A 100 -3.49 12.70 -14.88
N ARG A 101 -2.53 13.60 -14.57
CA ARG A 101 -1.13 13.18 -14.32
C ARG A 101 -1.01 12.32 -13.07
N PHE A 102 -1.75 12.63 -12.02
CA PHE A 102 -1.81 11.81 -10.81
C PHE A 102 -2.30 10.40 -11.15
N LEU A 103 -3.45 10.27 -11.82
CA LEU A 103 -4.02 8.99 -12.21
C LEU A 103 -3.07 8.16 -13.09
N TRP A 104 -2.45 8.82 -14.07
CA TRP A 104 -1.44 8.16 -14.92
C TRP A 104 -0.26 7.62 -14.12
N MET A 105 0.27 8.39 -13.18
CA MET A 105 1.37 7.93 -12.32
C MET A 105 0.97 6.75 -11.42
N ARG A 106 -0.30 6.69 -10.98
CA ARG A 106 -0.82 5.54 -10.21
C ARG A 106 -1.03 4.32 -11.10
N PHE A 107 -1.62 4.51 -12.28
CA PHE A 107 -1.73 3.46 -13.28
C PHE A 107 -0.36 2.86 -13.65
N ALA A 108 0.61 3.69 -13.98
CA ALA A 108 1.96 3.26 -14.31
C ALA A 108 2.66 2.50 -13.16
N ARG A 109 2.28 2.76 -11.92
CA ARG A 109 2.81 2.09 -10.72
C ARG A 109 2.18 0.71 -10.49
N VAL A 110 0.88 0.55 -10.75
CA VAL A 110 0.11 -0.62 -10.32
C VAL A 110 -0.14 -1.59 -11.47
N TRP A 111 -0.68 -1.09 -12.58
CA TRP A 111 -1.25 -1.93 -13.62
C TRP A 111 -0.23 -2.84 -14.34
N PRO A 112 0.99 -2.39 -14.70
CA PRO A 112 1.88 -3.24 -15.51
C PRO A 112 2.33 -4.52 -14.80
N LEU A 113 2.73 -4.44 -13.53
CA LEU A 113 3.13 -5.61 -12.76
C LEU A 113 1.93 -6.50 -12.45
N GLN A 114 0.78 -5.90 -12.12
CA GLN A 114 -0.47 -6.62 -11.94
C GLN A 114 -0.85 -7.41 -13.20
N PHE A 115 -0.82 -6.78 -14.37
CA PHE A 115 -1.14 -7.43 -15.63
C PHE A 115 -0.21 -8.62 -15.91
N LEU A 116 1.10 -8.43 -15.75
CA LEU A 116 2.09 -9.49 -15.92
C LEU A 116 1.79 -10.70 -15.01
N LEU A 117 1.54 -10.44 -13.72
CA LEU A 117 1.30 -11.52 -12.75
C LEU A 117 -0.10 -12.13 -12.86
N THR A 118 -1.07 -11.39 -13.41
CA THR A 118 -2.36 -11.97 -13.82
C THR A 118 -2.19 -12.98 -14.94
N LEU A 119 -1.37 -12.69 -15.95
CA LEU A 119 -1.07 -13.65 -17.01
C LEU A 119 -0.40 -14.92 -16.45
N VAL A 120 0.56 -14.76 -15.55
CA VAL A 120 1.19 -15.89 -14.85
C VAL A 120 0.15 -16.69 -14.06
N ALA A 121 -0.73 -16.01 -13.31
CA ALA A 121 -1.80 -16.69 -12.56
C ALA A 121 -2.74 -17.46 -13.48
N PHE A 122 -3.15 -16.88 -14.61
CA PHE A 122 -4.00 -17.56 -15.59
C PHE A 122 -3.31 -18.78 -16.21
N THR A 123 -2.00 -18.72 -16.48
CA THR A 123 -1.25 -19.87 -16.99
C THR A 123 -1.24 -21.01 -15.96
N VAL A 124 -1.01 -20.70 -14.68
CA VAL A 124 -1.03 -21.70 -13.60
C VAL A 124 -2.43 -22.28 -13.42
N LEU A 125 -3.47 -21.44 -13.41
CA LEU A 125 -4.87 -21.88 -13.27
C LEU A 125 -5.35 -22.68 -14.49
N ALA A 126 -4.90 -22.34 -15.70
CA ALA A 126 -5.18 -23.12 -16.91
C ALA A 126 -4.64 -24.54 -16.81
N ALA A 127 -3.40 -24.69 -16.35
CA ALA A 127 -2.78 -25.99 -16.14
C ALA A 127 -3.49 -26.84 -15.05
N GLN A 128 -4.27 -26.20 -14.18
CA GLN A 128 -5.08 -26.84 -13.12
C GLN A 128 -6.57 -26.97 -13.49
N GLU A 129 -6.96 -26.60 -14.71
CA GLU A 129 -8.36 -26.58 -15.18
C GLU A 129 -9.28 -25.69 -14.31
N GLN A 130 -8.72 -24.66 -13.65
CA GLN A 130 -9.41 -23.76 -12.71
C GLN A 130 -9.53 -22.33 -13.23
N LEU A 131 -9.47 -22.12 -14.55
CA LEU A 131 -9.61 -20.78 -15.12
C LEU A 131 -10.96 -20.16 -14.76
N PRO A 132 -11.00 -18.87 -14.39
CA PRO A 132 -12.25 -18.14 -14.25
C PRO A 132 -12.97 -18.06 -15.60
N GLY A 133 -14.28 -17.83 -15.57
CA GLY A 133 -15.02 -17.58 -16.82
C GLY A 133 -14.61 -16.25 -17.49
N PRO A 134 -15.06 -15.99 -18.76
CA PRO A 134 -14.65 -14.81 -19.53
C PRO A 134 -14.83 -13.48 -18.81
N LEU A 135 -15.93 -13.34 -18.05
CA LEU A 135 -16.18 -12.15 -17.23
C LEU A 135 -15.08 -11.95 -16.18
N GLY A 136 -14.62 -13.03 -15.55
CA GLY A 136 -13.53 -13.00 -14.58
C GLY A 136 -12.22 -12.55 -15.21
N HIS A 137 -11.88 -13.03 -16.40
CA HIS A 137 -10.68 -12.60 -17.12
C HIS A 137 -10.67 -11.10 -17.42
N VAL A 138 -11.77 -10.58 -18.00
CA VAL A 138 -11.88 -9.16 -18.34
C VAL A 138 -11.85 -8.29 -17.08
N ALA A 139 -12.61 -8.69 -16.05
CA ALA A 139 -12.67 -7.97 -14.81
C ALA A 139 -11.30 -7.89 -14.11
N GLU A 140 -10.54 -8.99 -14.11
CA GLU A 140 -9.20 -9.05 -13.50
C GLU A 140 -8.20 -8.14 -14.25
N VAL A 141 -8.16 -8.21 -15.57
CA VAL A 141 -7.26 -7.37 -16.40
C VAL A 141 -7.56 -5.88 -16.22
N LEU A 142 -8.85 -5.53 -16.13
CA LEU A 142 -9.30 -4.14 -15.99
C LEU A 142 -9.34 -3.66 -14.51
N LEU A 143 -8.98 -4.52 -13.54
CA LEU A 143 -9.09 -4.24 -12.12
C LEU A 143 -10.52 -3.86 -11.68
N LEU A 144 -11.52 -4.57 -12.22
CA LEU A 144 -12.95 -4.40 -11.91
C LEU A 144 -13.54 -5.57 -11.13
N GLN A 145 -12.76 -6.60 -10.82
CA GLN A 145 -13.23 -7.84 -10.20
C GLN A 145 -13.88 -7.64 -8.83
N ALA A 146 -13.43 -6.64 -8.02
CA ALA A 146 -14.03 -6.35 -6.71
C ALA A 146 -15.46 -5.78 -6.77
N TRP A 147 -15.93 -5.38 -7.96
CA TRP A 147 -17.29 -4.89 -8.18
C TRP A 147 -18.31 -6.00 -8.40
N SER A 148 -17.87 -7.22 -8.64
CA SER A 148 -18.75 -8.39 -8.78
C SER A 148 -18.98 -9.05 -7.41
N PRO A 149 -20.22 -9.39 -7.03
CA PRO A 149 -20.49 -10.15 -5.83
C PRO A 149 -20.13 -11.65 -5.96
N LYS A 150 -19.74 -12.11 -7.15
CA LYS A 150 -19.42 -13.51 -7.41
C LYS A 150 -17.99 -13.82 -6.97
N GLN A 151 -17.83 -14.77 -6.04
CA GLN A 151 -16.53 -15.17 -5.51
C GLN A 151 -15.56 -15.65 -6.61
N GLY A 152 -16.03 -16.41 -7.59
CA GLY A 152 -15.24 -16.86 -8.73
C GLY A 152 -14.78 -15.71 -9.66
N VAL A 153 -15.31 -14.48 -9.50
CA VAL A 153 -14.84 -13.29 -10.20
C VAL A 153 -13.84 -12.53 -9.35
N TYR A 154 -14.19 -12.17 -8.09
CA TYR A 154 -13.29 -11.34 -7.29
C TYR A 154 -12.05 -12.07 -6.76
N PHE A 155 -12.04 -13.40 -6.72
CA PHE A 155 -10.88 -14.24 -6.40
C PHE A 155 -10.40 -15.12 -7.57
N GLY A 156 -10.97 -14.96 -8.74
CA GLY A 156 -10.85 -15.93 -9.84
C GLY A 156 -9.53 -15.94 -10.59
N GLY A 157 -8.75 -14.88 -10.52
CA GLY A 157 -7.44 -14.79 -11.18
C GLY A 157 -6.29 -14.82 -10.17
N ASN A 158 -5.46 -13.77 -10.14
CA ASN A 158 -4.57 -13.57 -9.03
C ASN A 158 -5.39 -13.16 -7.79
N GLY A 159 -5.80 -14.12 -7.00
CA GLY A 159 -6.80 -13.98 -5.95
C GLY A 159 -6.50 -12.95 -4.84
N VAL A 160 -5.41 -12.18 -4.93
CA VAL A 160 -5.10 -11.05 -4.04
C VAL A 160 -5.34 -9.71 -4.70
N SER A 161 -5.47 -9.67 -6.03
CA SER A 161 -5.58 -8.45 -6.82
C SER A 161 -6.91 -7.71 -6.68
N TRP A 162 -7.94 -8.31 -6.04
CA TRP A 162 -9.18 -7.61 -5.72
C TRP A 162 -8.92 -6.31 -4.93
N SER A 163 -7.91 -6.30 -4.08
CA SER A 163 -7.52 -5.09 -3.33
C SER A 163 -6.99 -3.98 -4.23
N LEU A 164 -6.34 -4.32 -5.35
CA LEU A 164 -5.90 -3.34 -6.35
C LEU A 164 -7.09 -2.76 -7.14
N SER A 165 -8.16 -3.53 -7.35
CA SER A 165 -9.43 -3.01 -7.86
C SER A 165 -10.01 -1.95 -6.91
N CYS A 166 -9.94 -2.18 -5.59
CA CYS A 166 -10.27 -1.16 -4.59
C CYS A 166 -9.35 0.06 -4.69
N GLU A 167 -8.03 -0.15 -4.79
CA GLU A 167 -7.06 0.95 -4.90
C GLU A 167 -7.29 1.82 -6.13
N MET A 168 -7.61 1.22 -7.29
CA MET A 168 -7.94 2.00 -8.50
C MET A 168 -9.14 2.89 -8.28
N PHE A 169 -10.18 2.41 -7.61
CA PHE A 169 -11.33 3.24 -7.21
C PHE A 169 -10.90 4.37 -6.24
N PHE A 170 -10.06 4.07 -5.26
CA PHE A 170 -9.55 5.08 -4.34
C PHE A 170 -8.76 6.17 -5.06
N TYR A 171 -7.95 5.81 -6.04
CA TYR A 171 -7.18 6.75 -6.84
C TYR A 171 -8.06 7.66 -7.70
N LEU A 172 -9.17 7.12 -8.22
CA LEU A 172 -10.16 7.93 -8.95
C LEU A 172 -10.81 8.98 -8.04
N LEU A 173 -11.15 8.62 -6.81
CA LEU A 173 -11.77 9.51 -5.84
C LEU A 173 -10.78 10.44 -5.13
N PHE A 174 -9.50 10.07 -5.04
CA PHE A 174 -8.49 10.78 -4.26
C PHE A 174 -8.39 12.28 -4.60
N PRO A 175 -8.37 12.75 -5.87
CA PRO A 175 -8.25 14.17 -6.16
C PRO A 175 -9.40 15.02 -5.57
N LEU A 176 -10.61 14.46 -5.54
CA LEU A 176 -11.79 15.09 -4.93
C LEU A 176 -11.71 15.05 -3.41
N ALA A 177 -11.49 13.86 -2.85
CA ALA A 177 -11.38 13.66 -1.41
C ALA A 177 -10.24 14.49 -0.81
N ALA A 178 -9.10 14.59 -1.48
CA ALA A 178 -7.96 15.39 -1.05
C ALA A 178 -8.28 16.90 -1.03
N ARG A 179 -9.13 17.41 -1.95
CA ARG A 179 -9.59 18.80 -1.90
C ARG A 179 -10.40 19.08 -0.64
N VAL A 180 -11.28 18.16 -0.28
CA VAL A 180 -12.12 18.26 0.92
C VAL A 180 -11.25 18.14 2.18
N VAL A 181 -10.48 17.06 2.32
CA VAL A 181 -9.67 16.76 3.50
C VAL A 181 -8.67 17.89 3.80
N ARG A 182 -8.05 18.48 2.78
CA ARG A 182 -7.12 19.62 2.97
C ARG A 182 -7.78 20.87 3.59
N ARG A 183 -9.08 21.06 3.41
CA ARG A 183 -9.83 22.19 3.99
C ARG A 183 -10.27 21.95 5.42
N LEU A 184 -10.25 20.69 5.87
CA LEU A 184 -10.70 20.33 7.22
C LEU A 184 -9.72 20.83 8.28
N ARG A 185 -10.29 21.36 9.37
CA ARG A 185 -9.64 21.68 10.64
C ARG A 185 -9.93 20.57 11.66
N ALA A 186 -9.41 20.65 12.86
CA ALA A 186 -9.53 19.60 13.89
C ALA A 186 -10.95 19.07 14.09
N ARG A 187 -11.97 19.96 14.20
CA ARG A 187 -13.38 19.53 14.33
C ARG A 187 -13.87 18.76 13.10
N GLY A 188 -13.55 19.25 11.90
CA GLY A 188 -13.94 18.56 10.66
C GLY A 188 -13.26 17.18 10.54
N LEU A 189 -11.99 17.05 10.94
CA LEU A 189 -11.29 15.77 10.97
C LEU A 189 -11.95 14.80 11.98
N ALA A 190 -12.28 15.29 13.18
CA ALA A 190 -12.96 14.47 14.19
C ALA A 190 -14.33 13.97 13.70
N VAL A 191 -15.14 14.87 13.10
CA VAL A 191 -16.45 14.50 12.54
C VAL A 191 -16.27 13.49 11.40
N THR A 192 -15.35 13.72 10.46
CA THR A 192 -15.09 12.78 9.37
C THR A 192 -14.66 11.41 9.89
N THR A 193 -13.76 11.37 10.89
CA THR A 193 -13.34 10.12 11.52
C THR A 193 -14.54 9.41 12.17
N ALA A 194 -15.31 10.11 13.00
CA ALA A 194 -16.45 9.53 13.69
C ALA A 194 -17.52 9.02 12.71
N SER A 195 -17.87 9.80 11.68
CA SER A 195 -18.83 9.39 10.65
C SER A 195 -18.34 8.18 9.85
N THR A 196 -17.05 8.14 9.48
CA THR A 196 -16.46 7.02 8.77
C THR A 196 -16.49 5.76 9.63
N LEU A 197 -16.09 5.85 10.91
CA LEU A 197 -16.18 4.72 11.84
C LEU A 197 -17.63 4.27 12.08
N ALA A 198 -18.57 5.21 12.19
CA ALA A 198 -19.99 4.89 12.35
C ALA A 198 -20.52 4.10 11.13
N VAL A 199 -20.12 4.47 9.91
CA VAL A 199 -20.48 3.71 8.69
C VAL A 199 -19.82 2.33 8.68
N LEU A 200 -18.52 2.26 8.96
CA LEU A 200 -17.76 1.01 8.94
C LEU A 200 -18.25 0.02 10.01
N LEU A 201 -18.71 0.49 11.17
CA LEU A 201 -19.25 -0.34 12.24
C LEU A 201 -20.75 -0.62 12.04
N GLY A 202 -21.51 0.40 11.68
CA GLY A 202 -22.96 0.34 11.62
C GLY A 202 -23.50 -0.44 10.42
N ALA A 203 -22.88 -0.28 9.24
CA ALA A 203 -23.39 -0.94 8.04
C ALA A 203 -23.39 -2.48 8.13
N PRO A 204 -22.34 -3.17 8.63
CA PRO A 204 -22.41 -4.62 8.86
C PRO A 204 -23.43 -5.03 9.91
N MET A 205 -23.64 -4.22 10.95
CA MET A 205 -24.66 -4.49 11.98
C MET A 205 -26.06 -4.38 11.40
N VAL A 206 -26.34 -3.36 10.60
CA VAL A 206 -27.63 -3.21 9.91
C VAL A 206 -27.86 -4.37 8.95
N ALA A 207 -26.85 -4.76 8.15
CA ALA A 207 -26.96 -5.91 7.26
C ALA A 207 -27.23 -7.22 8.00
N ALA A 208 -26.63 -7.42 9.17
CA ALA A 208 -26.89 -8.57 10.02
C ALA A 208 -28.33 -8.56 10.55
N ALA A 209 -28.82 -7.40 11.01
CA ALA A 209 -30.21 -7.24 11.46
C ALA A 209 -31.22 -7.44 10.30
N MET A 210 -30.86 -7.11 9.07
CA MET A 210 -31.66 -7.35 7.87
C MET A 210 -31.52 -8.78 7.31
N HIS A 211 -30.77 -9.66 7.96
CA HIS A 211 -30.53 -11.05 7.55
C HIS A 211 -29.91 -11.17 6.14
N VAL A 212 -29.05 -10.21 5.76
CA VAL A 212 -28.31 -10.28 4.50
C VAL A 212 -27.43 -11.55 4.49
N SER A 213 -27.45 -12.29 3.37
CA SER A 213 -26.72 -13.55 3.27
C SER A 213 -25.23 -13.38 3.57
N GLY A 214 -24.61 -14.40 4.17
CA GLY A 214 -23.18 -14.37 4.54
C GLY A 214 -22.26 -14.07 3.35
N ALA A 215 -22.55 -14.60 2.16
CA ALA A 215 -21.77 -14.36 0.95
C ALA A 215 -21.89 -12.89 0.48
N THR A 216 -23.10 -12.33 0.50
CA THR A 216 -23.33 -10.91 0.14
C THR A 216 -22.70 -9.99 1.17
N SER A 217 -22.86 -10.28 2.46
CA SER A 217 -22.25 -9.52 3.57
C SER A 217 -20.72 -9.55 3.47
N TYR A 218 -20.13 -10.71 3.18
CA TYR A 218 -18.71 -10.85 2.97
C TYR A 218 -18.23 -9.96 1.82
N TRP A 219 -18.89 -10.02 0.66
CA TRP A 219 -18.53 -9.15 -0.47
C TRP A 219 -18.68 -7.68 -0.13
N LEU A 220 -19.82 -7.24 0.42
CA LEU A 220 -20.09 -5.84 0.74
C LEU A 220 -19.07 -5.23 1.71
N PHE A 221 -18.68 -5.96 2.74
CA PHE A 221 -17.90 -5.41 3.85
C PHE A 221 -16.44 -5.83 3.84
N PHE A 222 -16.04 -6.77 2.98
CA PHE A 222 -14.64 -7.17 2.87
C PHE A 222 -14.02 -6.87 1.51
N VAL A 223 -14.79 -6.91 0.42
CA VAL A 223 -14.28 -6.79 -0.95
C VAL A 223 -14.71 -5.49 -1.63
N PHE A 224 -15.93 -5.01 -1.41
CA PHE A 224 -16.56 -3.94 -2.18
C PHE A 224 -15.83 -2.59 -2.02
N PRO A 225 -15.37 -1.97 -3.13
CA PRO A 225 -14.49 -0.80 -3.09
C PRO A 225 -15.05 0.41 -2.33
N PRO A 226 -16.34 0.80 -2.46
CA PRO A 226 -16.89 1.93 -1.71
C PRO A 226 -16.84 1.77 -0.19
N TYR A 227 -17.08 0.56 0.34
CA TYR A 227 -16.96 0.31 1.77
C TYR A 227 -15.50 0.40 2.23
N ARG A 228 -14.59 -0.22 1.49
CA ARG A 228 -13.15 -0.23 1.80
C ARG A 228 -12.51 1.16 1.67
N PHE A 229 -13.13 2.08 0.93
CA PHE A 229 -12.71 3.48 0.87
C PHE A 229 -12.68 4.15 2.24
N GLY A 230 -13.52 3.73 3.18
CA GLY A 230 -13.51 4.24 4.56
C GLY A 230 -12.14 4.12 5.24
N GLU A 231 -11.44 2.98 5.07
CA GLU A 231 -10.09 2.79 5.62
C GLU A 231 -9.06 3.71 4.97
N PHE A 232 -9.14 3.87 3.65
CA PHE A 232 -8.31 4.80 2.92
C PHE A 232 -8.56 6.26 3.37
N LEU A 233 -9.83 6.65 3.57
CA LEU A 233 -10.21 7.96 4.06
C LEU A 233 -9.69 8.22 5.47
N LEU A 234 -9.73 7.24 6.38
CA LEU A 234 -9.12 7.35 7.71
C LEU A 234 -7.63 7.62 7.63
N GLY A 235 -6.91 6.97 6.71
CA GLY A 235 -5.51 7.26 6.42
C GLY A 235 -5.29 8.70 5.94
N MET A 236 -6.14 9.20 5.05
CA MET A 236 -6.08 10.59 4.57
C MET A 236 -6.29 11.60 5.70
N VAL A 237 -7.28 11.36 6.56
CA VAL A 237 -7.60 12.20 7.72
C VAL A 237 -6.41 12.23 8.70
N LEU A 238 -5.81 11.07 8.96
CA LEU A 238 -4.66 10.96 9.84
C LEU A 238 -3.44 11.74 9.29
N ALA A 239 -3.14 11.63 8.00
CA ALA A 239 -2.07 12.41 7.37
C ALA A 239 -2.34 13.93 7.47
N ARG A 240 -3.60 14.37 7.31
CA ARG A 240 -3.98 15.76 7.49
C ARG A 240 -3.81 16.21 8.94
N ALA A 241 -4.16 15.38 9.92
CA ALA A 241 -3.93 15.67 11.33
C ALA A 241 -2.45 15.86 11.64
N VAL A 242 -1.58 15.01 11.07
CA VAL A 242 -0.12 15.15 11.18
C VAL A 242 0.36 16.47 10.54
N HIS A 243 -0.17 16.88 9.39
CA HIS A 243 0.12 18.19 8.79
C HIS A 243 -0.34 19.37 9.67
N LEU A 244 -1.37 19.20 10.49
CA LEU A 244 -1.84 20.20 11.45
C LEU A 244 -1.08 20.17 12.77
N GLY A 245 -0.02 19.37 12.88
CA GLY A 245 0.85 19.33 14.06
C GLY A 245 0.57 18.17 15.02
N LEU A 246 -0.33 17.24 14.70
CA LEU A 246 -0.50 16.03 15.54
C LEU A 246 0.82 15.26 15.57
N ARG A 247 1.38 15.08 16.76
CA ARG A 247 2.63 14.37 17.03
C ARG A 247 2.49 13.53 18.29
N LEU A 248 3.32 12.50 18.40
CA LEU A 248 3.46 11.68 19.60
C LEU A 248 4.73 12.06 20.35
N ALA A 249 4.61 12.25 21.64
CA ALA A 249 5.78 12.56 22.48
C ALA A 249 6.77 11.39 22.56
N ARG A 250 6.28 10.15 22.49
CA ARG A 250 7.07 8.91 22.58
C ARG A 250 6.65 7.92 21.49
N PRO A 251 6.97 8.19 20.20
CA PRO A 251 6.45 7.38 19.10
C PRO A 251 6.90 5.92 19.17
N GLY A 252 8.12 5.63 19.59
CA GLY A 252 8.62 4.25 19.74
C GLY A 252 7.82 3.44 20.78
N LEU A 253 7.47 4.06 21.93
CA LEU A 253 6.63 3.42 22.94
C LEU A 253 5.23 3.15 22.41
N VAL A 254 4.62 4.14 21.75
CA VAL A 254 3.29 3.98 21.15
C VAL A 254 3.29 2.90 20.07
N ALA A 255 4.31 2.86 19.23
CA ALA A 255 4.47 1.79 18.23
C ALA A 255 4.57 0.42 18.90
N GLY A 256 5.36 0.28 19.97
CA GLY A 256 5.47 -0.96 20.73
C GLY A 256 4.14 -1.40 21.35
N VAL A 257 3.43 -0.48 21.99
CA VAL A 257 2.11 -0.75 22.59
C VAL A 257 1.10 -1.14 21.52
N ALA A 258 1.05 -0.43 20.39
CA ALA A 258 0.12 -0.74 19.31
C ALA A 258 0.43 -2.09 18.63
N ALA A 259 1.71 -2.41 18.41
CA ALA A 259 2.13 -3.70 17.87
C ALA A 259 1.79 -4.85 18.84
N THR A 260 2.10 -4.69 20.13
CA THR A 260 1.74 -5.67 21.17
C THR A 260 0.21 -5.83 21.26
N GLY A 261 -0.53 -4.72 21.26
CA GLY A 261 -1.99 -4.73 21.26
C GLY A 261 -2.57 -5.48 20.06
N LEU A 262 -1.99 -5.32 18.86
CA LEU A 262 -2.41 -6.05 17.67
C LEU A 262 -2.14 -7.56 17.81
N VAL A 263 -0.96 -7.94 18.28
CA VAL A 263 -0.62 -9.35 18.53
C VAL A 263 -1.57 -9.96 19.55
N LEU A 264 -1.81 -9.27 20.67
CA LEU A 264 -2.74 -9.73 21.71
C LEU A 264 -4.19 -9.84 21.21
N LEU A 265 -4.63 -8.87 20.40
CA LEU A 265 -5.95 -8.92 19.77
C LEU A 265 -6.09 -10.18 18.90
N LEU A 266 -5.16 -10.39 17.98
CA LEU A 266 -5.19 -11.54 17.08
C LEU A 266 -5.05 -12.85 17.83
N TRP A 267 -4.22 -12.91 18.87
CA TRP A 267 -4.08 -14.07 19.73
C TRP A 267 -5.39 -14.39 20.49
N ARG A 268 -6.07 -13.38 21.05
CA ARG A 268 -7.37 -13.55 21.72
C ARG A 268 -8.45 -14.03 20.77
N LEU A 269 -8.51 -13.47 19.55
CA LEU A 269 -9.42 -13.93 18.52
C LEU A 269 -9.11 -15.37 18.10
N THR A 270 -7.84 -15.73 17.99
CA THR A 270 -7.40 -17.11 17.74
C THR A 270 -7.87 -18.06 18.85
N SER A 271 -7.59 -17.71 20.11
CA SER A 271 -8.00 -18.52 21.27
C SER A 271 -9.53 -18.67 21.34
N PHE A 272 -10.29 -17.61 21.05
CA PHE A 272 -11.74 -17.67 20.96
C PHE A 272 -12.20 -18.61 19.85
N THR A 273 -11.66 -18.47 18.63
CA THR A 273 -12.03 -19.31 17.48
C THR A 273 -11.70 -20.77 17.73
N VAL A 274 -10.52 -21.07 18.26
CA VAL A 274 -10.11 -22.47 18.56
C VAL A 274 -10.94 -23.06 19.70
N GLY A 275 -11.23 -22.27 20.75
CA GLY A 275 -12.00 -22.74 21.91
C GLY A 275 -13.50 -22.92 21.65
N THR A 276 -14.09 -22.13 20.78
CA THR A 276 -15.53 -22.16 20.51
C THR A 276 -15.93 -22.75 19.16
N GLY A 277 -14.99 -22.89 18.24
CA GLY A 277 -15.26 -23.23 16.84
C GLY A 277 -15.92 -22.10 16.03
N VAL A 278 -16.19 -20.94 16.67
CA VAL A 278 -16.87 -19.80 16.03
C VAL A 278 -15.86 -18.85 15.43
N GLN A 279 -15.91 -18.65 14.12
CA GLN A 279 -15.04 -17.71 13.42
C GLN A 279 -15.62 -16.29 13.46
N VAL A 280 -14.85 -15.34 14.01
CA VAL A 280 -15.21 -13.92 13.93
C VAL A 280 -15.13 -13.45 12.48
N GLN A 281 -16.18 -12.82 12.00
CA GLN A 281 -16.26 -12.38 10.61
C GLN A 281 -15.13 -11.37 10.28
N ARG A 282 -14.50 -11.57 9.13
CA ARG A 282 -13.33 -10.78 8.68
C ARG A 282 -13.51 -9.25 8.76
N PRO A 283 -14.66 -8.66 8.37
CA PRO A 283 -14.85 -7.21 8.48
C PRO A 283 -14.70 -6.71 9.92
N PHE A 284 -15.25 -7.41 10.92
CA PHE A 284 -15.15 -6.98 12.32
C PHE A 284 -13.71 -7.06 12.85
N VAL A 285 -12.96 -8.09 12.49
CA VAL A 285 -11.54 -8.20 12.89
C VAL A 285 -10.74 -7.05 12.30
N ALA A 286 -10.97 -6.73 11.01
CA ALA A 286 -10.32 -5.60 10.35
C ALA A 286 -10.64 -4.28 11.07
N LEU A 287 -11.89 -4.05 11.44
CA LEU A 287 -12.34 -2.85 12.17
C LEU A 287 -11.69 -2.72 13.55
N LEU A 288 -11.56 -3.83 14.29
CA LEU A 288 -10.88 -3.85 15.60
C LEU A 288 -9.39 -3.49 15.46
N ALA A 289 -8.76 -3.79 14.33
CA ALA A 289 -7.36 -3.47 14.09
C ALA A 289 -7.13 -2.00 13.67
N ILE A 290 -8.14 -1.27 13.16
CA ILE A 290 -8.01 0.10 12.66
C ILE A 290 -7.38 1.07 13.66
N PRO A 291 -7.79 1.14 14.95
CA PRO A 291 -7.15 2.04 15.91
C PRO A 291 -5.66 1.75 16.11
N LEU A 292 -5.29 0.47 16.12
CA LEU A 292 -3.90 0.05 16.28
C LEU A 292 -3.08 0.41 15.04
N PHE A 293 -3.63 0.26 13.85
CA PHE A 293 -3.02 0.71 12.60
C PHE A 293 -2.86 2.22 12.55
N ALA A 294 -3.85 2.98 13.02
CA ALA A 294 -3.74 4.44 13.11
C ALA A 294 -2.59 4.87 14.03
N LEU A 295 -2.44 4.21 15.19
CA LEU A 295 -1.33 4.46 16.11
C LEU A 295 0.03 4.08 15.49
N LEU A 296 0.14 2.96 14.80
CA LEU A 296 1.37 2.55 14.10
C LEU A 296 1.75 3.56 13.00
N LEU A 297 0.80 3.98 12.18
CA LEU A 297 1.02 4.99 11.13
C LEU A 297 1.44 6.34 11.72
N LEU A 298 0.77 6.78 12.79
CA LEU A 298 1.11 8.02 13.47
C LEU A 298 2.49 7.96 14.12
N ALA A 299 2.82 6.84 14.75
CA ALA A 299 4.13 6.64 15.37
C ALA A 299 5.26 6.63 14.34
N GLY A 300 5.09 5.88 13.24
CA GLY A 300 6.06 5.86 12.14
C GLY A 300 6.24 7.23 11.49
N ALA A 301 5.15 7.93 11.20
CA ALA A 301 5.20 9.27 10.61
C ALA A 301 5.85 10.28 11.56
N THR A 302 5.57 10.22 12.87
CA THR A 302 6.23 11.08 13.86
C THR A 302 7.72 10.80 13.91
N SER A 303 8.12 9.53 14.01
CA SER A 303 9.54 9.13 14.02
C SER A 303 10.28 9.63 12.78
N ASP A 304 9.69 9.46 11.58
CA ASP A 304 10.31 9.91 10.32
C ASP A 304 10.39 11.44 10.21
N THR A 305 9.37 12.18 10.68
CA THR A 305 9.38 13.65 10.66
C THR A 305 10.34 14.25 11.67
N ASP A 306 10.56 13.56 12.80
CA ASP A 306 11.51 13.98 13.84
C ASP A 306 12.94 13.48 13.57
N GLY A 307 13.17 12.78 12.43
CA GLY A 307 14.47 12.25 12.05
C GLY A 307 14.97 11.12 12.94
N GLN A 308 14.07 10.43 13.64
CA GLN A 308 14.43 9.34 14.55
C GLN A 308 14.81 8.08 13.76
N ARG A 309 15.84 7.39 14.24
CA ARG A 309 16.19 6.06 13.72
C ARG A 309 15.31 5.00 14.37
N THR A 310 14.64 4.21 13.54
CA THR A 310 13.85 3.06 13.94
C THR A 310 14.43 1.79 13.33
N VAL A 311 14.09 0.63 13.87
CA VAL A 311 14.49 -0.66 13.26
C VAL A 311 13.92 -0.78 11.84
N LEU A 312 12.75 -0.17 11.57
CA LEU A 312 12.05 -0.29 10.28
C LEU A 312 12.58 0.65 9.20
N ASN A 313 13.36 1.68 9.54
CA ASN A 313 14.01 2.55 8.55
C ASN A 313 15.48 2.20 8.29
N TRP A 314 15.97 1.05 8.79
CA TRP A 314 17.26 0.49 8.39
C TRP A 314 17.22 -0.01 6.95
N TRP A 315 18.41 -0.23 6.40
CA TRP A 315 18.57 -0.59 4.99
C TRP A 315 17.77 -1.85 4.59
N LEU A 316 17.76 -2.90 5.42
CA LEU A 316 17.09 -4.16 5.09
C LEU A 316 15.56 -4.05 5.14
N PRO A 317 14.89 -3.64 6.24
CA PRO A 317 13.45 -3.41 6.25
C PRO A 317 12.98 -2.43 5.17
N LEU A 318 13.78 -1.40 4.89
CA LEU A 318 13.47 -0.44 3.83
C LEU A 318 13.45 -1.10 2.45
N ARG A 319 14.46 -1.92 2.12
CA ARG A 319 14.51 -2.67 0.86
C ARG A 319 13.35 -3.66 0.73
N LEU A 320 13.10 -4.43 1.78
CA LEU A 320 11.97 -5.35 1.82
C LEU A 320 10.63 -4.62 1.65
N GLY A 321 10.49 -3.43 2.24
CA GLY A 321 9.34 -2.55 2.06
C GLY A 321 9.20 -2.02 0.63
N GLU A 322 10.29 -1.73 -0.06
CA GLU A 322 10.28 -1.37 -1.49
C GLU A 322 9.78 -2.54 -2.36
N TRP A 323 10.13 -3.79 -2.04
CA TRP A 323 9.74 -5.00 -2.76
C TRP A 323 8.36 -5.52 -2.35
N SER A 324 7.75 -4.96 -1.32
CA SER A 324 6.49 -5.46 -0.73
C SER A 324 5.33 -5.53 -1.72
N PHE A 325 5.28 -4.64 -2.71
CA PHE A 325 4.23 -4.66 -3.74
C PHE A 325 4.40 -5.85 -4.69
N ALA A 326 5.63 -6.09 -5.17
CA ALA A 326 5.93 -7.27 -5.96
C ALA A 326 5.70 -8.57 -5.17
N LEU A 327 6.09 -8.61 -3.88
CA LEU A 327 5.83 -9.74 -2.99
C LEU A 327 4.32 -10.00 -2.83
N TYR A 328 3.54 -8.93 -2.63
CA TYR A 328 2.09 -9.03 -2.51
C TYR A 328 1.42 -9.63 -3.75
N LEU A 329 1.96 -9.37 -4.94
CA LEU A 329 1.39 -9.88 -6.18
C LEU A 329 1.90 -11.29 -6.55
N VAL A 330 3.18 -11.59 -6.29
CA VAL A 330 3.79 -12.84 -6.76
C VAL A 330 3.50 -14.03 -5.86
N HIS A 331 3.24 -13.79 -4.54
CA HIS A 331 3.10 -14.89 -3.60
C HIS A 331 1.92 -15.83 -3.93
N LYS A 332 0.80 -15.30 -4.44
CA LYS A 332 -0.37 -16.15 -4.72
C LYS A 332 -0.18 -17.06 -5.93
N PRO A 333 0.27 -16.58 -7.11
CA PRO A 333 0.66 -17.45 -8.22
C PRO A 333 1.75 -18.46 -7.83
N LEU A 334 2.77 -18.03 -7.09
CA LEU A 334 3.81 -18.93 -6.59
C LEU A 334 3.23 -20.00 -5.66
N PHE A 335 2.31 -19.63 -4.77
CA PHE A 335 1.65 -20.58 -3.87
C PHE A 335 0.85 -21.64 -4.65
N LEU A 336 0.09 -21.22 -5.64
CA LEU A 336 -0.67 -22.15 -6.50
C LEU A 336 0.28 -23.12 -7.24
N LEU A 337 1.42 -22.61 -7.72
CA LEU A 337 2.44 -23.42 -8.40
C LEU A 337 3.08 -24.43 -7.44
N THR A 338 3.44 -24.02 -6.23
CA THR A 338 4.01 -24.91 -5.23
C THR A 338 3.03 -25.98 -4.74
N LEU A 339 1.72 -25.69 -4.73
CA LEU A 339 0.68 -26.69 -4.47
C LEU A 339 0.66 -27.76 -5.57
N SER A 340 0.69 -27.35 -6.85
CA SER A 340 0.67 -28.31 -7.97
C SER A 340 1.92 -29.18 -8.05
N TRP A 341 3.04 -28.72 -7.54
CA TRP A 341 4.30 -29.47 -7.48
C TRP A 341 4.43 -30.39 -6.26
N GLY A 342 3.42 -30.44 -5.37
CA GLY A 342 3.48 -31.22 -4.15
C GLY A 342 4.50 -30.72 -3.12
N TRP A 343 4.95 -29.45 -3.22
CA TRP A 343 5.91 -28.84 -2.32
C TRP A 343 5.54 -29.00 -0.83
N TRP A 344 4.23 -29.03 -0.57
CA TRP A 344 3.66 -29.09 0.78
C TRP A 344 3.24 -30.51 1.19
N ALA A 345 3.51 -31.52 0.39
CA ALA A 345 2.99 -32.89 0.59
C ALA A 345 3.41 -33.53 1.93
N ASN A 346 4.59 -33.16 2.45
CA ASN A 346 5.13 -33.69 3.70
C ASN A 346 5.23 -32.61 4.80
N SER A 347 4.41 -31.56 4.73
CA SER A 347 4.49 -30.39 5.61
C SER A 347 3.88 -30.65 6.98
N GLY A 348 4.63 -31.31 7.85
CA GLY A 348 4.37 -31.43 9.29
C GLY A 348 5.63 -31.20 10.11
N GLY A 349 5.55 -30.50 11.21
CA GLY A 349 6.70 -30.29 12.10
C GLY A 349 7.87 -29.55 11.46
N VAL A 350 9.08 -30.13 11.50
CA VAL A 350 10.33 -29.51 10.98
C VAL A 350 10.29 -29.35 9.48
N ASP A 351 9.71 -30.30 8.74
CA ASP A 351 9.62 -30.27 7.28
C ASP A 351 8.69 -29.15 6.80
N GLY A 352 7.58 -28.90 7.51
CA GLY A 352 6.69 -27.77 7.22
C GLY A 352 7.38 -26.43 7.45
N ALA A 353 8.18 -26.29 8.50
CA ALA A 353 8.96 -25.08 8.76
C ALA A 353 10.03 -24.84 7.67
N ALA A 354 10.74 -25.91 7.25
CA ALA A 354 11.72 -25.84 6.18
C ALA A 354 11.06 -25.45 4.84
N ALA A 355 9.92 -26.06 4.50
CA ALA A 355 9.14 -25.74 3.30
C ALA A 355 8.67 -24.27 3.31
N LEU A 356 8.22 -23.76 4.47
CA LEU A 356 7.85 -22.35 4.63
C LEU A 356 9.03 -21.42 4.41
N VAL A 357 10.18 -21.70 5.04
CA VAL A 357 11.40 -20.87 4.88
C VAL A 357 11.83 -20.85 3.42
N GLY A 358 11.88 -22.02 2.76
CA GLY A 358 12.21 -22.13 1.34
C GLY A 358 11.24 -21.31 0.46
N TYR A 359 9.93 -21.43 0.71
CA TYR A 359 8.91 -20.66 0.03
C TYR A 359 9.11 -19.14 0.21
N LEU A 360 9.35 -18.68 1.44
CA LEU A 360 9.56 -17.25 1.74
C LEU A 360 10.82 -16.72 1.05
N VAL A 361 11.92 -17.48 1.06
CA VAL A 361 13.16 -17.10 0.37
C VAL A 361 12.91 -16.94 -1.13
N ILE A 362 12.23 -17.90 -1.75
CA ILE A 362 11.88 -17.84 -3.18
C ILE A 362 10.94 -16.66 -3.45
N ALA A 363 9.89 -16.48 -2.66
CA ALA A 363 8.93 -15.40 -2.83
C ALA A 363 9.57 -14.02 -2.73
N VAL A 364 10.43 -13.79 -1.73
CA VAL A 364 11.16 -12.53 -1.56
C VAL A 364 12.21 -12.33 -2.66
N GLY A 365 12.93 -13.39 -3.05
CA GLY A 365 13.88 -13.34 -4.17
C GLY A 365 13.21 -12.97 -5.49
N LEU A 366 12.06 -13.60 -5.80
CA LEU A 366 11.26 -13.27 -6.98
C LEU A 366 10.70 -11.83 -6.90
N ALA A 367 10.24 -11.40 -5.72
CA ALA A 367 9.77 -10.04 -5.52
C ALA A 367 10.89 -9.01 -5.78
N ALA A 368 12.10 -9.26 -5.28
CA ALA A 368 13.26 -8.42 -5.56
C ALA A 368 13.59 -8.39 -7.06
N ALA A 369 13.64 -9.55 -7.71
CA ALA A 369 13.90 -9.65 -9.15
C ALA A 369 12.85 -8.87 -9.95
N LEU A 370 11.56 -9.11 -9.72
CA LEU A 370 10.46 -8.41 -10.40
C LEU A 370 10.49 -6.90 -10.16
N HIS A 371 10.82 -6.47 -8.95
CA HIS A 371 10.94 -5.05 -8.63
C HIS A 371 12.04 -4.38 -9.47
N HIS A 372 13.18 -5.02 -9.64
CA HIS A 372 14.32 -4.46 -10.36
C HIS A 372 14.21 -4.60 -11.88
N THR A 373 13.62 -5.70 -12.38
CA THR A 373 13.59 -6.01 -13.82
C THR A 373 12.30 -5.57 -14.51
N ALA A 374 11.17 -5.53 -13.82
CA ALA A 374 9.86 -5.18 -14.39
C ALA A 374 9.25 -3.93 -13.76
N GLU A 375 8.96 -3.94 -12.46
CA GLU A 375 8.21 -2.88 -11.78
C GLU A 375 8.86 -1.50 -11.97
N ARG A 376 10.10 -1.32 -11.51
CA ARG A 376 10.80 -0.02 -11.61
C ARG A 376 11.10 0.43 -13.03
N PRO A 377 11.61 -0.42 -13.94
CA PRO A 377 11.88 -0.02 -15.31
C PRO A 377 10.62 0.44 -16.06
N ILE A 378 9.55 -0.34 -15.98
CA ILE A 378 8.28 -0.04 -16.66
C ILE A 378 7.66 1.23 -16.07
N GLU A 379 7.62 1.36 -14.74
CA GLU A 379 7.12 2.56 -14.06
C GLU A 379 7.89 3.81 -14.49
N ARG A 380 9.24 3.75 -14.54
CA ARG A 380 10.07 4.86 -14.98
C ARG A 380 9.83 5.24 -16.44
N TYR A 381 9.68 4.26 -17.32
CA TYR A 381 9.38 4.46 -18.73
C TYR A 381 8.02 5.16 -18.91
N LEU A 382 6.95 4.61 -18.33
CA LEU A 382 5.60 5.15 -18.45
C LEU A 382 5.44 6.54 -17.82
N ARG A 383 6.15 6.84 -16.74
CA ARG A 383 6.12 8.17 -16.10
C ARG A 383 6.70 9.29 -16.95
N ARG A 384 7.51 8.97 -17.96
CA ARG A 384 8.07 9.95 -18.91
C ARG A 384 7.06 10.40 -19.96
N TRP A 385 5.97 9.66 -20.14
CA TRP A 385 4.97 10.01 -21.14
C TRP A 385 4.22 11.28 -20.74
N PRO A 386 4.13 12.27 -21.65
CA PRO A 386 3.48 13.54 -21.37
C PRO A 386 1.94 13.38 -21.41
N VAL A 387 1.35 13.08 -20.29
CA VAL A 387 -0.12 13.09 -20.16
C VAL A 387 -0.55 14.50 -19.80
N GLY A 388 -1.28 15.17 -20.69
CA GLY A 388 -1.85 16.49 -20.43
C GLY A 388 -1.24 17.66 -21.21
N LEU A 389 -0.57 17.45 -22.35
CA LEU A 389 -0.05 18.53 -23.21
C LEU A 389 -1.07 19.11 -24.22
N ALA A 390 -2.36 18.82 -24.08
CA ALA A 390 -3.40 19.43 -24.92
C ALA A 390 -3.74 20.89 -24.55
N ALA A 391 -2.96 21.57 -23.70
CA ALA A 391 -3.29 22.92 -23.24
C ALA A 391 -2.14 23.94 -23.36
N ARG A 392 -1.23 23.74 -24.31
CA ARG A 392 -0.23 24.80 -24.67
C ARG A 392 0.00 24.85 -26.17
N ALA A 393 -1.05 24.98 -26.96
CA ALA A 393 -1.00 25.64 -28.25
C ALA A 393 -1.48 27.08 -28.03
N THR A 394 -0.63 27.93 -27.48
CA THR A 394 -0.76 29.37 -27.72
C THR A 394 -0.25 29.58 -29.14
N PRO A 395 -1.06 30.14 -30.06
CA PRO A 395 -0.53 30.55 -31.35
C PRO A 395 0.54 31.62 -31.13
N PRO A 396 1.55 31.72 -32.03
CA PRO A 396 2.51 32.80 -31.97
C PRO A 396 1.79 34.14 -32.12
N PRO A 397 2.26 35.19 -31.43
CA PRO A 397 1.70 36.54 -31.69
C PRO A 397 1.99 36.91 -33.13
N GLY A 398 0.95 37.29 -33.88
CA GLY A 398 1.02 37.85 -35.20
C GLY A 398 1.57 39.26 -35.16
#